data_597a7bfd2c986dbd1607c3c54a46b228
#
_entry.id   597a7bfd2c986dbd1607c3c54a46b228
#
_cell.length_a   1.000
_cell.length_b   1.000
_cell.length_c   1.000
_cell.angle_alpha   90.00
_cell.angle_beta   90.00
_cell.angle_gamma   90.00
#
_symmetry.space_group_name_H-M   'P 1'
#
loop_
_entity.id
_entity.type
_entity.pdbx_description
1 polymer ?
#
loop_
_entity_poly.entity_id
_entity_poly.type
_entity_poly.pdbx_seq_one_letter_code
_entity_poly.pdbx_strand_id
1 'polypeptide(L)'
;SYARLQHDGRRQRAVREGIVAGLTSRNYRRAVQSVLSGYGIEKSSVSRQFVQASAAQLKKLYEKRLEELDLVAILIDGIHLGKQVLVVALGIESSGKKQVLGLWQGATENTTVVKELLEDLVARGLHPEKRYLFVIDGAKALRAGIERVFGGRAEVQRCQIHKRRNVKEHLPKSAQGDYDRRIRNAYAMTEYAAAKTELEKIFRQVPAQ
;
A
#
# COMPACT_ATOMS: atom_id res chain seq x y z
N SER A 1 6.76 38.58 -13.30
CA SER A 1 6.73 38.83 -11.86
C SER A 1 6.80 37.53 -11.08
N TYR A 2 7.44 37.53 -9.93
CA TYR A 2 7.65 36.37 -9.05
C TYR A 2 6.33 35.63 -8.70
N ALA A 3 5.25 36.37 -8.50
CA ALA A 3 3.91 35.83 -8.24
C ALA A 3 3.36 34.96 -9.41
N ARG A 4 3.65 35.31 -10.67
CA ARG A 4 3.25 34.48 -11.84
C ARG A 4 3.99 33.14 -11.89
N LEU A 5 5.24 33.11 -11.46
CA LEU A 5 6.06 31.90 -11.44
C LEU A 5 5.63 30.91 -10.30
N GLN A 6 5.02 31.39 -9.23
CA GLN A 6 4.53 30.54 -8.14
C GLN A 6 3.28 29.73 -8.53
N HIS A 7 2.49 30.21 -9.52
CA HIS A 7 1.25 29.56 -9.96
C HIS A 7 1.38 28.85 -11.30
N ASP A 8 2.58 28.67 -11.86
CA ASP A 8 2.78 27.91 -13.09
C ASP A 8 2.52 26.41 -12.85
N GLY A 9 1.43 25.89 -13.40
CA GLY A 9 1.03 24.48 -13.25
C GLY A 9 2.04 23.49 -13.82
N ARG A 10 2.85 23.88 -14.82
CA ARG A 10 3.95 23.06 -15.36
C ARG A 10 5.06 22.87 -14.33
N ARG A 11 5.41 23.93 -13.64
CA ARG A 11 6.41 23.89 -12.57
C ARG A 11 5.97 23.06 -11.38
N GLN A 12 4.70 23.23 -10.94
CA GLN A 12 4.13 22.44 -9.85
C GLN A 12 4.10 20.94 -10.22
N ARG A 13 3.85 20.62 -11.48
CA ARG A 13 3.89 19.24 -11.98
C ARG A 13 5.31 18.68 -11.94
N ALA A 14 6.31 19.41 -12.46
CA ALA A 14 7.71 18.97 -12.46
C ALA A 14 8.29 18.76 -11.06
N VAL A 15 7.97 19.65 -10.09
CA VAL A 15 8.35 19.47 -8.68
C VAL A 15 7.70 18.21 -8.09
N ARG A 16 6.43 17.99 -8.36
CA ARG A 16 5.69 16.83 -7.88
C ARG A 16 6.20 15.52 -8.48
N GLU A 17 6.43 15.48 -9.78
CA GLU A 17 6.98 14.32 -10.49
C GLU A 17 8.39 13.99 -9.98
N GLY A 18 9.21 15.01 -9.74
CA GLY A 18 10.53 14.85 -9.15
C GLY A 18 10.49 14.24 -7.73
N ILE A 19 9.53 14.66 -6.90
CA ILE A 19 9.38 14.15 -5.54
C ILE A 19 8.86 12.70 -5.56
N VAL A 20 7.89 12.40 -6.43
CA VAL A 20 7.37 11.03 -6.64
C VAL A 20 8.46 10.10 -7.18
N ALA A 21 9.40 10.61 -7.99
CA ALA A 21 10.55 9.87 -8.48
C ALA A 21 11.67 9.66 -7.42
N GLY A 22 11.41 9.96 -6.16
CA GLY A 22 12.35 9.74 -5.05
C GLY A 22 13.29 10.90 -4.75
N LEU A 23 13.04 12.10 -5.31
CA LEU A 23 13.77 13.30 -4.95
C LEU A 23 13.32 13.80 -3.58
N THR A 24 14.22 13.77 -2.61
CA THR A 24 13.97 14.42 -1.33
C THR A 24 14.05 15.93 -1.47
N SER A 25 13.39 16.68 -0.59
CA SER A 25 13.49 18.14 -0.52
C SER A 25 14.94 18.63 -0.33
N ARG A 26 15.85 17.77 0.16
CA ARG A 26 17.29 18.05 0.32
C ARG A 26 18.07 17.88 -0.99
N ASN A 27 17.68 16.94 -1.85
CA ASN A 27 18.34 16.66 -3.13
C ASN A 27 17.72 17.41 -4.32
N TYR A 28 16.63 18.13 -4.09
CA TYR A 28 15.88 18.87 -5.08
C TYR A 28 16.75 19.79 -5.94
N ARG A 29 17.69 20.56 -5.33
CA ARG A 29 18.61 21.42 -6.07
C ARG A 29 19.39 20.66 -7.14
N ARG A 30 19.85 19.45 -6.86
CA ARG A 30 20.65 18.64 -7.77
C ARG A 30 19.89 18.17 -9.00
N ALA A 31 18.61 17.84 -8.82
CA ALA A 31 17.81 17.24 -9.88
C ALA A 31 17.12 18.27 -10.80
N VAL A 32 16.86 19.48 -10.26
CA VAL A 32 16.14 20.54 -10.99
C VAL A 32 17.08 21.66 -11.41
N GLN A 33 18.36 21.60 -11.04
CA GLN A 33 19.36 22.63 -11.31
C GLN A 33 19.55 22.89 -12.81
N SER A 34 19.39 21.87 -13.66
CA SER A 34 19.44 22.01 -15.12
C SER A 34 18.21 22.73 -15.71
N VAL A 35 17.08 22.73 -15.02
CA VAL A 35 15.83 23.33 -15.50
C VAL A 35 15.54 24.68 -14.85
N LEU A 36 16.13 24.93 -13.67
CA LEU A 36 15.86 26.12 -12.86
C LEU A 36 17.12 26.92 -12.51
N SER A 37 18.21 26.74 -13.26
CA SER A 37 19.45 27.53 -13.11
C SER A 37 19.17 29.01 -13.41
N GLY A 38 18.75 29.73 -12.44
CA GLY A 38 18.41 31.16 -12.53
C GLY A 38 17.32 31.61 -11.55
N TYR A 39 16.58 30.69 -10.96
CA TYR A 39 15.53 31.02 -10.00
C TYR A 39 15.89 30.48 -8.61
N GLY A 40 16.24 31.39 -7.70
CA GLY A 40 16.54 31.09 -6.30
C GLY A 40 15.33 30.52 -5.56
N ILE A 41 15.05 29.21 -5.76
CA ILE A 41 13.95 28.54 -5.07
C ILE A 41 14.45 27.99 -3.76
N GLU A 42 13.96 28.56 -2.68
CA GLU A 42 14.30 28.10 -1.34
C GLU A 42 13.67 26.74 -1.02
N LYS A 43 14.38 25.93 -0.24
CA LYS A 43 13.95 24.63 0.27
C LYS A 43 12.59 24.70 0.98
N SER A 44 12.32 25.77 1.72
CA SER A 44 11.06 26.06 2.38
C SER A 44 9.88 26.21 1.41
N SER A 45 10.10 26.84 0.25
CA SER A 45 9.08 27.00 -0.80
C SER A 45 8.72 25.67 -1.46
N VAL A 46 9.73 24.81 -1.73
CA VAL A 46 9.50 23.46 -2.25
C VAL A 46 8.73 22.60 -1.27
N SER A 47 9.10 22.64 0.00
CA SER A 47 8.41 21.91 1.06
C SER A 47 6.95 22.34 1.19
N ARG A 48 6.68 23.64 1.19
CA ARG A 48 5.30 24.17 1.24
C ARG A 48 4.46 23.75 0.03
N GLN A 49 5.02 23.85 -1.18
CA GLN A 49 4.31 23.41 -2.40
C GLN A 49 4.02 21.91 -2.38
N PHE A 50 4.95 21.10 -1.87
CA PHE A 50 4.75 19.66 -1.71
C PHE A 50 3.62 19.36 -0.73
N VAL A 51 3.63 19.98 0.45
CA VAL A 51 2.58 19.81 1.46
C VAL A 51 1.20 20.20 0.90
N GLN A 52 1.10 21.34 0.21
CA GLN A 52 -0.14 21.79 -0.41
C GLN A 52 -0.63 20.85 -1.51
N ALA A 53 0.27 20.40 -2.40
CA ALA A 53 -0.07 19.46 -3.46
C ALA A 53 -0.50 18.10 -2.91
N SER A 54 0.18 17.62 -1.85
CA SER A 54 -0.16 16.36 -1.19
C SER A 54 -1.51 16.46 -0.48
N ALA A 55 -1.78 17.56 0.23
CA ALA A 55 -3.07 17.80 0.87
C ALA A 55 -4.22 17.82 -0.15
N ALA A 56 -4.04 18.47 -1.30
CA ALA A 56 -5.04 18.48 -2.37
C ALA A 56 -5.30 17.09 -2.96
N GLN A 57 -4.28 16.25 -3.11
CA GLN A 57 -4.44 14.86 -3.57
C GLN A 57 -5.12 13.99 -2.51
N LEU A 58 -4.75 14.14 -1.24
CA LEU A 58 -5.42 13.45 -0.14
C LEU A 58 -6.91 13.83 -0.06
N LYS A 59 -7.22 15.12 -0.18
CA LYS A 59 -8.61 15.59 -0.23
C LYS A 59 -9.40 14.88 -1.34
N LYS A 60 -8.86 14.84 -2.56
CA LYS A 60 -9.49 14.13 -3.68
C LYS A 60 -9.66 12.63 -3.42
N LEU A 61 -8.70 12.00 -2.73
CA LEU A 61 -8.79 10.60 -2.35
C LEU A 61 -9.95 10.36 -1.36
N TYR A 62 -10.08 11.21 -0.34
CA TYR A 62 -11.14 11.07 0.67
C TYR A 62 -12.53 11.49 0.19
N GLU A 63 -12.62 12.37 -0.81
CA GLU A 63 -13.89 12.75 -1.45
C GLU A 63 -14.34 11.78 -2.55
N LYS A 64 -13.46 10.85 -2.95
CA LYS A 64 -13.76 9.90 -4.01
C LYS A 64 -14.87 8.95 -3.61
N ARG A 65 -15.94 8.92 -4.41
CA ARG A 65 -17.03 7.95 -4.27
C ARG A 65 -16.60 6.58 -4.79
N LEU A 66 -17.06 5.50 -4.15
CA LEU A 66 -16.61 4.14 -4.41
C LEU A 66 -17.72 3.22 -4.94
N GLU A 67 -18.98 3.66 -4.92
CA GLU A 67 -20.15 2.86 -5.32
C GLU A 67 -20.10 2.35 -6.77
N GLU A 68 -19.47 3.10 -7.67
CA GLU A 68 -19.37 2.74 -9.09
C GLU A 68 -18.18 1.80 -9.39
N LEU A 69 -17.34 1.52 -8.39
CA LEU A 69 -16.18 0.66 -8.59
C LEU A 69 -16.58 -0.82 -8.53
N ASP A 70 -16.27 -1.55 -9.60
CA ASP A 70 -16.46 -3.00 -9.63
C ASP A 70 -15.28 -3.72 -8.97
N LEU A 71 -15.16 -3.54 -7.65
CA LEU A 71 -14.09 -4.13 -6.85
C LEU A 71 -14.34 -5.61 -6.60
N VAL A 72 -13.30 -6.41 -6.81
CA VAL A 72 -13.26 -7.85 -6.52
C VAL A 72 -12.30 -8.18 -5.37
N ALA A 73 -11.23 -7.41 -5.20
CA ALA A 73 -10.28 -7.60 -4.12
C ALA A 73 -9.83 -6.28 -3.50
N ILE A 74 -9.49 -6.32 -2.20
CA ILE A 74 -8.98 -5.18 -1.44
C ILE A 74 -7.73 -5.65 -0.71
N LEU A 75 -6.59 -5.04 -1.03
CA LEU A 75 -5.33 -5.27 -0.32
C LEU A 75 -5.21 -4.23 0.79
N ILE A 76 -4.90 -4.67 2.00
CA ILE A 76 -4.64 -3.78 3.14
C ILE A 76 -3.26 -4.09 3.69
N ASP A 77 -2.44 -3.04 3.83
CA ASP A 77 -1.06 -3.15 4.29
C ASP A 77 -0.66 -1.95 5.13
N GLY A 78 0.24 -2.16 6.08
CA GLY A 78 0.82 -1.13 6.93
C GLY A 78 2.16 -0.64 6.39
N ILE A 79 2.29 0.66 6.15
CA ILE A 79 3.54 1.29 5.70
C ILE A 79 4.14 2.09 6.85
N HIS A 80 5.35 1.75 7.26
CA HIS A 80 6.08 2.48 8.30
C HIS A 80 6.80 3.70 7.70
N LEU A 81 6.44 4.89 8.18
CA LEU A 81 7.09 6.16 7.86
C LEU A 81 7.66 6.80 9.13
N GLY A 82 8.91 6.49 9.44
CA GLY A 82 9.54 6.91 10.70
C GLY A 82 8.82 6.32 11.91
N LYS A 83 8.22 7.17 12.74
CA LYS A 83 7.45 6.76 13.93
C LYS A 83 5.94 6.57 13.65
N GLN A 84 5.49 6.80 12.42
CA GLN A 84 4.09 6.71 12.04
C GLN A 84 3.84 5.46 11.21
N VAL A 85 2.65 4.90 11.35
CA VAL A 85 2.16 3.81 10.51
C VAL A 85 1.02 4.33 9.66
N LEU A 86 1.11 4.11 8.36
CA LEU A 86 0.02 4.38 7.42
C LEU A 86 -0.61 3.06 7.01
N VAL A 87 -1.87 2.86 7.32
CA VAL A 87 -2.65 1.74 6.80
C VAL A 87 -3.25 2.16 5.47
N VAL A 88 -2.94 1.41 4.42
CA VAL A 88 -3.35 1.70 3.03
C VAL A 88 -4.31 0.63 2.56
N ALA A 89 -5.41 1.03 1.94
CA ALA A 89 -6.32 0.15 1.21
C ALA A 89 -6.17 0.38 -0.30
N LEU A 90 -5.84 -0.69 -1.03
CA LEU A 90 -5.73 -0.73 -2.48
C LEU A 90 -6.81 -1.67 -3.04
N GLY A 91 -7.72 -1.15 -3.86
CA GLY A 91 -8.74 -1.93 -4.55
C GLY A 91 -8.25 -2.48 -5.89
N ILE A 92 -8.74 -3.65 -6.25
CA ILE A 92 -8.58 -4.26 -7.57
C ILE A 92 -9.97 -4.45 -8.15
N GLU A 93 -10.21 -3.84 -9.31
CA GLU A 93 -11.45 -4.01 -10.07
C GLU A 93 -11.42 -5.33 -10.87
N SER A 94 -12.58 -5.81 -11.30
CA SER A 94 -12.71 -6.99 -12.18
C SER A 94 -11.90 -6.87 -13.47
N SER A 95 -11.70 -5.65 -13.96
CA SER A 95 -10.83 -5.31 -15.09
C SER A 95 -9.33 -5.48 -14.82
N GLY A 96 -8.93 -5.75 -13.55
CA GLY A 96 -7.54 -5.76 -13.10
C GLY A 96 -6.97 -4.38 -12.78
N LYS A 97 -7.72 -3.30 -12.95
CA LYS A 97 -7.29 -1.95 -12.61
C LYS A 97 -7.13 -1.80 -11.10
N LYS A 98 -6.02 -1.21 -10.70
CA LYS A 98 -5.69 -0.96 -9.29
C LYS A 98 -5.99 0.49 -8.93
N GLN A 99 -6.62 0.70 -7.78
CA GLN A 99 -6.94 2.03 -7.27
C GLN A 99 -6.67 2.14 -5.78
N VAL A 100 -6.02 3.23 -5.36
CA VAL A 100 -5.93 3.56 -3.93
C VAL A 100 -7.34 3.95 -3.47
N LEU A 101 -7.87 3.25 -2.48
CA LEU A 101 -9.19 3.50 -1.91
C LEU A 101 -9.13 4.42 -0.71
N GLY A 102 -8.12 4.22 0.15
CA GLY A 102 -7.97 4.98 1.37
C GLY A 102 -6.60 4.85 1.99
N LEU A 103 -6.31 5.78 2.86
CA LEU A 103 -5.07 5.90 3.59
C LEU A 103 -5.41 6.38 5.00
N TRP A 104 -4.98 5.68 6.04
CA TRP A 104 -5.27 6.05 7.42
C TRP A 104 -4.01 6.06 8.27
N GLN A 105 -3.82 7.11 9.05
CA GLN A 105 -2.64 7.24 9.89
C GLN A 105 -2.95 6.76 11.31
N GLY A 106 -2.05 5.94 11.87
CA GLY A 106 -2.06 5.53 13.27
C GLY A 106 -0.68 5.61 13.90
N ALA A 107 -0.62 5.65 15.22
CA ALA A 107 0.64 5.49 15.94
C ALA A 107 1.15 4.06 15.85
N THR A 108 0.23 3.10 15.78
CA THR A 108 0.48 1.67 15.59
C THR A 108 -0.59 1.09 14.69
N GLU A 109 -0.29 -0.04 14.05
CA GLU A 109 -1.27 -0.84 13.35
C GLU A 109 -2.15 -1.56 14.38
N ASN A 110 -3.36 -1.07 14.60
CA ASN A 110 -4.31 -1.66 15.55
C ASN A 110 -5.70 -1.82 14.91
N THR A 111 -6.55 -2.63 15.53
CA THR A 111 -7.89 -2.94 15.05
C THR A 111 -8.77 -1.70 14.87
N THR A 112 -8.61 -0.68 15.71
CA THR A 112 -9.39 0.56 15.65
C THR A 112 -9.06 1.35 14.39
N VAL A 113 -7.78 1.56 14.09
CA VAL A 113 -7.31 2.26 12.87
C VAL A 113 -7.81 1.56 11.61
N VAL A 114 -7.75 0.22 11.57
CA VAL A 114 -8.24 -0.56 10.44
C VAL A 114 -9.76 -0.45 10.30
N LYS A 115 -10.48 -0.51 11.41
CA LYS A 115 -11.94 -0.34 11.45
C LYS A 115 -12.34 1.04 10.92
N GLU A 116 -11.71 2.10 11.41
CA GLU A 116 -11.98 3.49 10.96
C GLU A 116 -11.74 3.67 9.46
N LEU A 117 -10.63 3.12 8.94
CA LEU A 117 -10.37 3.10 7.49
C LEU A 117 -11.50 2.41 6.72
N LEU A 118 -11.94 1.23 7.16
CA LEU A 118 -12.97 0.46 6.46
C LEU A 118 -14.34 1.12 6.58
N GLU A 119 -14.67 1.73 7.71
CA GLU A 119 -15.90 2.51 7.91
C GLU A 119 -15.93 3.76 7.00
N ASP A 120 -14.80 4.43 6.80
CA ASP A 120 -14.67 5.51 5.83
C ASP A 120 -14.92 5.02 4.40
N LEU A 121 -14.37 3.85 4.02
CA LEU A 121 -14.64 3.27 2.70
C LEU A 121 -16.13 2.97 2.52
N VAL A 122 -16.79 2.42 3.54
CA VAL A 122 -18.24 2.15 3.51
C VAL A 122 -19.03 3.46 3.39
N ALA A 123 -18.70 4.49 4.16
CA ALA A 123 -19.33 5.80 4.09
C ALA A 123 -19.20 6.46 2.70
N ARG A 124 -18.12 6.14 1.96
CA ARG A 124 -17.90 6.60 0.59
C ARG A 124 -18.50 5.68 -0.49
N GLY A 125 -19.27 4.68 -0.11
CA GLY A 125 -20.02 3.84 -1.03
C GLY A 125 -19.46 2.43 -1.28
N LEU A 126 -18.48 1.98 -0.47
CA LEU A 126 -18.12 0.57 -0.49
C LEU A 126 -19.24 -0.26 0.17
N HIS A 127 -19.81 -1.21 -0.56
CA HIS A 127 -20.95 -1.98 -0.09
C HIS A 127 -20.57 -3.09 0.90
N PRO A 128 -20.91 -3.01 2.20
CA PRO A 128 -20.55 -4.04 3.17
C PRO A 128 -21.26 -5.38 2.93
N GLU A 129 -22.33 -5.36 2.14
CA GLU A 129 -23.09 -6.57 1.77
C GLU A 129 -22.44 -7.37 0.62
N LYS A 130 -21.56 -6.75 -0.16
CA LYS A 130 -20.84 -7.38 -1.26
C LYS A 130 -19.69 -8.23 -0.72
N ARG A 131 -19.42 -9.36 -1.39
CA ARG A 131 -18.23 -10.18 -1.08
C ARG A 131 -16.98 -9.58 -1.72
N TYR A 132 -15.93 -9.46 -0.93
CA TYR A 132 -14.60 -9.03 -1.39
C TYR A 132 -13.56 -10.02 -0.91
N LEU A 133 -12.52 -10.23 -1.72
CA LEU A 133 -11.31 -10.90 -1.29
C LEU A 133 -10.39 -9.87 -0.62
N PHE A 134 -10.21 -9.95 0.68
CA PHE A 134 -9.22 -9.15 1.40
C PHE A 134 -7.86 -9.86 1.41
N VAL A 135 -6.81 -9.17 0.97
CA VAL A 135 -5.44 -9.67 1.02
C VAL A 135 -4.65 -8.86 2.03
N ILE A 136 -4.18 -9.51 3.10
CA ILE A 136 -3.48 -8.87 4.22
C ILE A 136 -2.15 -9.60 4.53
N ASP A 137 -1.25 -8.95 5.28
CA ASP A 137 0.04 -9.53 5.68
C ASP A 137 -0.08 -10.67 6.72
N GLY A 138 -1.23 -10.81 7.35
CA GLY A 138 -1.51 -11.80 8.38
C GLY A 138 -1.53 -11.21 9.79
N ALA A 139 -1.44 -9.89 9.95
CA ALA A 139 -1.62 -9.23 11.24
C ALA A 139 -3.02 -9.47 11.78
N LYS A 140 -3.10 -9.86 13.07
CA LYS A 140 -4.38 -10.12 13.74
C LYS A 140 -5.29 -8.89 13.77
N ALA A 141 -4.70 -7.70 13.88
CA ALA A 141 -5.43 -6.44 13.91
C ALA A 141 -6.17 -6.17 12.59
N LEU A 142 -5.54 -6.44 11.44
CA LEU A 142 -6.17 -6.30 10.12
C LEU A 142 -7.36 -7.25 9.98
N ARG A 143 -7.16 -8.52 10.31
CA ARG A 143 -8.26 -9.51 10.28
C ARG A 143 -9.44 -9.10 11.17
N ALA A 144 -9.16 -8.73 12.43
CA ALA A 144 -10.19 -8.34 13.37
C ALA A 144 -10.95 -7.06 12.93
N GLY A 145 -10.26 -6.09 12.32
CA GLY A 145 -10.90 -4.90 11.76
C GLY A 145 -11.84 -5.25 10.58
N ILE A 146 -11.41 -6.12 9.68
CA ILE A 146 -12.20 -6.57 8.54
C ILE A 146 -13.45 -7.34 9.04
N GLU A 147 -13.28 -8.27 9.96
CA GLU A 147 -14.38 -9.06 10.52
C GLU A 147 -15.44 -8.19 11.22
N ARG A 148 -15.02 -7.10 11.88
CA ARG A 148 -15.95 -6.17 12.54
C ARG A 148 -16.83 -5.39 11.56
N VAL A 149 -16.33 -5.08 10.37
CA VAL A 149 -17.06 -4.26 9.39
C VAL A 149 -17.83 -5.13 8.40
N PHE A 150 -17.24 -6.24 7.93
CA PHE A 150 -17.81 -7.10 6.87
C PHE A 150 -18.35 -8.42 7.39
N GLY A 151 -18.02 -8.82 8.62
CA GLY A 151 -18.47 -10.09 9.22
C GLY A 151 -18.02 -11.29 8.39
N GLY A 152 -18.86 -12.34 8.38
CA GLY A 152 -18.60 -13.58 7.64
C GLY A 152 -18.63 -13.47 6.11
N ARG A 153 -18.88 -12.28 5.55
CA ARG A 153 -18.86 -12.02 4.11
C ARG A 153 -17.45 -11.71 3.58
N ALA A 154 -16.52 -11.43 4.48
CA ALA A 154 -15.14 -11.16 4.10
C ALA A 154 -14.37 -12.46 3.86
N GLU A 155 -13.91 -12.67 2.63
CA GLU A 155 -12.93 -13.71 2.33
C GLU A 155 -11.53 -13.15 2.58
N VAL A 156 -10.81 -13.68 3.58
CA VAL A 156 -9.51 -13.13 3.98
C VAL A 156 -8.38 -14.08 3.59
N GLN A 157 -7.55 -13.64 2.65
CA GLN A 157 -6.35 -14.34 2.18
C GLN A 157 -5.09 -13.69 2.75
N ARG A 158 -4.19 -14.49 3.29
CA ARG A 158 -2.87 -14.00 3.67
C ARG A 158 -2.00 -13.73 2.44
N CYS A 159 -1.36 -12.56 2.40
CA CYS A 159 -0.44 -12.19 1.33
C CYS A 159 0.70 -13.20 1.20
N GLN A 160 0.83 -13.81 0.02
CA GLN A 160 1.86 -14.82 -0.26
C GLN A 160 3.27 -14.25 -0.14
N ILE A 161 3.48 -12.99 -0.53
CA ILE A 161 4.79 -12.31 -0.45
C ILE A 161 5.20 -12.16 1.02
N HIS A 162 4.30 -11.65 1.87
CA HIS A 162 4.57 -11.51 3.31
C HIS A 162 4.75 -12.88 3.99
N LYS A 163 3.93 -13.88 3.63
CA LYS A 163 4.11 -15.24 4.15
C LYS A 163 5.48 -15.81 3.81
N ARG A 164 5.93 -15.66 2.56
CA ARG A 164 7.26 -16.11 2.13
C ARG A 164 8.39 -15.40 2.87
N ARG A 165 8.29 -14.06 3.02
CA ARG A 165 9.28 -13.28 3.80
C ARG A 165 9.36 -13.77 5.24
N ASN A 166 8.21 -13.94 5.91
CA ASN A 166 8.16 -14.42 7.27
C ASN A 166 8.79 -15.82 7.42
N VAL A 167 8.49 -16.76 6.51
CA VAL A 167 9.13 -18.08 6.52
C VAL A 167 10.65 -17.97 6.34
N LYS A 168 11.08 -17.13 5.39
CA LYS A 168 12.49 -16.91 5.10
C LYS A 168 13.28 -16.38 6.32
N GLU A 169 12.69 -15.45 7.09
CA GLU A 169 13.32 -14.88 8.29
C GLU A 169 13.61 -15.91 9.38
N HIS A 170 12.85 -17.01 9.42
CA HIS A 170 13.04 -18.12 10.34
C HIS A 170 14.04 -19.20 9.83
N LEU A 171 14.63 -19.02 8.67
CA LEU A 171 15.55 -20.00 8.09
C LEU A 171 17.01 -19.52 8.15
N PRO A 172 17.99 -20.44 8.29
CA PRO A 172 19.40 -20.12 8.11
C PRO A 172 19.66 -19.46 6.76
N LYS A 173 20.55 -18.48 6.70
CA LYS A 173 20.85 -17.71 5.48
C LYS A 173 21.17 -18.60 4.26
N SER A 174 21.88 -19.70 4.47
CA SER A 174 22.22 -20.68 3.43
C SER A 174 21.00 -21.37 2.81
N ALA A 175 19.92 -21.58 3.56
CA ALA A 175 18.70 -22.25 3.11
C ALA A 175 17.66 -21.29 2.52
N GLN A 176 17.74 -20.00 2.84
CA GLN A 176 16.70 -19.01 2.48
C GLN A 176 16.37 -18.97 0.98
N GLY A 177 17.39 -19.03 0.13
CA GLY A 177 17.20 -18.94 -1.32
C GLY A 177 16.47 -20.15 -1.90
N ASP A 178 16.80 -21.33 -1.47
CA ASP A 178 16.15 -22.56 -1.92
C ASP A 178 14.70 -22.65 -1.48
N TYR A 179 14.44 -22.43 -0.20
CA TYR A 179 13.07 -22.45 0.33
C TYR A 179 12.19 -21.37 -0.32
N ASP A 180 12.70 -20.15 -0.51
CA ASP A 180 11.93 -19.07 -1.16
C ASP A 180 11.56 -19.45 -2.60
N ARG A 181 12.48 -20.03 -3.36
CA ARG A 181 12.22 -20.52 -4.71
C ARG A 181 11.16 -21.63 -4.73
N ARG A 182 11.27 -22.63 -3.86
CA ARG A 182 10.35 -23.77 -3.77
C ARG A 182 8.94 -23.30 -3.40
N ILE A 183 8.81 -22.45 -2.38
CA ILE A 183 7.50 -21.90 -1.97
C ILE A 183 6.88 -21.06 -3.10
N ARG A 184 7.67 -20.23 -3.79
CA ARG A 184 7.20 -19.48 -4.95
C ARG A 184 6.68 -20.37 -6.07
N ASN A 185 7.40 -21.47 -6.37
CA ASN A 185 6.97 -22.42 -7.38
C ASN A 185 5.68 -23.14 -6.99
N ALA A 186 5.53 -23.53 -5.73
CA ALA A 186 4.29 -24.12 -5.23
C ALA A 186 3.11 -23.14 -5.33
N TYR A 187 3.30 -21.85 -5.01
CA TYR A 187 2.25 -20.83 -5.20
C TYR A 187 1.91 -20.52 -6.66
N ALA A 188 2.80 -20.86 -7.60
CA ALA A 188 2.55 -20.69 -9.04
C ALA A 188 1.79 -21.88 -9.68
N MET A 189 1.59 -22.96 -8.94
CA MET A 189 0.82 -24.13 -9.42
C MET A 189 -0.65 -23.74 -9.57
N THR A 190 -1.28 -24.19 -10.65
CA THR A 190 -2.71 -23.97 -10.94
C THR A 190 -3.61 -24.91 -10.16
N GLU A 191 -3.15 -26.14 -9.90
CA GLU A 191 -3.91 -27.16 -9.19
C GLU A 191 -3.73 -27.03 -7.68
N TYR A 192 -4.80 -26.68 -6.97
CA TYR A 192 -4.81 -26.46 -5.52
C TYR A 192 -4.27 -27.64 -4.71
N ALA A 193 -4.71 -28.88 -5.04
CA ALA A 193 -4.28 -30.08 -4.32
C ALA A 193 -2.77 -30.33 -4.48
N ALA A 194 -2.21 -30.14 -5.67
CA ALA A 194 -0.79 -30.27 -5.95
C ALA A 194 0.00 -29.18 -5.21
N ALA A 195 -0.45 -27.91 -5.29
CA ALA A 195 0.17 -26.78 -4.58
C ALA A 195 0.21 -27.00 -3.06
N LYS A 196 -0.91 -27.44 -2.49
CA LYS A 196 -1.03 -27.75 -1.06
C LYS A 196 -0.05 -28.87 -0.65
N THR A 197 -0.04 -29.97 -1.39
CA THR A 197 0.86 -31.10 -1.12
C THR A 197 2.33 -30.69 -1.15
N GLU A 198 2.70 -29.87 -2.15
CA GLU A 198 4.08 -29.39 -2.26
C GLU A 198 4.45 -28.45 -1.11
N LEU A 199 3.56 -27.54 -0.72
CA LEU A 199 3.77 -26.67 0.44
C LEU A 199 3.92 -27.47 1.73
N GLU A 200 3.09 -28.51 1.95
CA GLU A 200 3.19 -29.39 3.11
C GLU A 200 4.54 -30.14 3.14
N LYS A 201 5.04 -30.64 2.01
CA LYS A 201 6.38 -31.24 1.92
C LYS A 201 7.47 -30.25 2.31
N ILE A 202 7.40 -29.03 1.78
CA ILE A 202 8.37 -27.97 2.07
C ILE A 202 8.38 -27.69 3.58
N PHE A 203 7.23 -27.50 4.21
CA PHE A 203 7.12 -27.17 5.63
C PHE A 203 7.61 -28.31 6.56
N ARG A 204 7.40 -29.58 6.18
CA ARG A 204 7.94 -30.73 6.94
C ARG A 204 9.47 -30.81 6.90
N GLN A 205 10.10 -30.21 5.89
CA GLN A 205 11.55 -30.19 5.72
C GLN A 205 12.21 -28.95 6.37
N VAL A 206 11.42 -28.00 6.89
CA VAL A 206 11.97 -26.86 7.62
C VAL A 206 12.64 -27.38 8.89
N PRO A 207 13.94 -27.10 9.12
CA PRO A 207 14.62 -27.50 10.34
C PRO A 207 13.91 -26.96 11.58
N ALA A 208 13.68 -27.80 12.58
CA ALA A 208 13.26 -27.33 13.89
C ALA A 208 14.38 -26.44 14.46
N GLN A 209 14.03 -25.28 14.99
CA GLN A 209 14.96 -24.40 15.70
C GLN A 209 15.15 -24.91 17.13
#